data_36b3039c981961cbac7ad1427f3b8d22
#
_entry.id   36b3039c981961cbac7ad1427f3b8d22
#
_cell.length_a   1.000
_cell.length_b   1.000
_cell.length_c   1.000
_cell.angle_alpha   90.00
_cell.angle_beta   90.00
_cell.angle_gamma   90.00
#
_symmetry.space_group_name_H-M   'P 1'
#
loop_
_entity.id
_entity.type
_entity.pdbx_description
1 polymer ?
#
loop_
_entity_poly.entity_id
_entity_poly.type
_entity_poly.pdbx_seq_one_letter_code
_entity_poly.pdbx_strand_id
1 'polypeptide(L)' 'MYEKIKQWYAQGLWTEEMVRQAVQKGVITEEQCNEILGLNEEV' A
#
# COMPACT_ATOMS: atom_id res chain seq x y z
N MET A 1 3.84 8.43 -5.90
CA MET A 1 3.12 8.26 -4.64
C MET A 1 3.33 6.93 -3.99
N TYR A 2 3.57 5.91 -4.77
CA TYR A 2 3.73 4.58 -4.21
C TYR A 2 4.78 4.52 -3.10
N GLU A 3 5.94 5.11 -3.36
CA GLU A 3 7.01 5.05 -2.37
C GLU A 3 6.65 5.78 -1.09
N LYS A 4 5.95 6.88 -1.23
CA LYS A 4 5.55 7.63 -0.05
C LYS A 4 4.55 6.83 0.78
N ILE A 5 3.59 6.21 0.14
CA ILE A 5 2.60 5.43 0.83
C ILE A 5 3.26 4.24 1.51
N LYS A 6 4.23 3.63 0.83
CA LYS A 6 4.95 2.52 1.41
C LYS A 6 5.68 2.94 2.67
N GLN A 7 6.31 4.10 2.63
CA GLN A 7 7.00 4.61 3.80
C GLN A 7 6.03 4.92 4.93
N TRP A 8 4.91 5.55 4.59
CA TRP A 8 3.93 5.91 5.60
C TRP A 8 3.36 4.68 6.27
N TYR A 9 3.11 3.67 5.51
CA TYR A 9 2.58 2.43 6.07
C TYR A 9 3.61 1.78 6.99
N ALA A 10 4.86 1.79 6.58
CA ALA A 10 5.92 1.19 7.38
C ALA A 10 6.10 1.94 8.69
N GLN A 11 5.84 3.25 8.67
CA GLN A 11 6.00 4.06 9.87
C GLN A 11 4.75 4.02 10.75
N GLY A 12 3.72 3.35 10.30
CA GLY A 12 2.50 3.29 11.08
C GLY A 12 1.58 4.47 10.88
N LEU A 13 1.86 5.33 9.91
CA LEU A 13 1.03 6.48 9.64
C LEU A 13 -0.20 6.13 8.82
N TRP A 14 -0.13 5.04 8.07
CA TRP A 14 -1.24 4.59 7.24
C TRP A 14 -1.67 3.20 7.68
N THR A 15 -2.95 2.94 7.56
CA THR A 15 -3.49 1.62 7.87
C THR A 15 -3.73 0.87 6.58
N GLU A 16 -4.01 -0.43 6.72
CA GLU A 16 -4.30 -1.25 5.56
C GLU A 16 -5.49 -0.69 4.79
N GLU A 17 -6.49 -0.22 5.51
CA GLU A 17 -7.67 0.34 4.88
C GLU A 17 -7.31 1.55 4.02
N MET A 18 -6.44 2.40 4.52
CA MET A 18 -6.05 3.58 3.79
C MET A 18 -5.30 3.21 2.52
N VAL A 19 -4.47 2.19 2.59
CA VAL A 19 -3.74 1.73 1.42
C VAL A 19 -4.72 1.20 0.37
N ARG A 20 -5.73 0.46 0.81
CA ARG A 20 -6.71 -0.07 -0.12
C ARG A 20 -7.53 1.03 -0.77
N GLN A 21 -7.82 2.08 -0.01
CA GLN A 21 -8.55 3.21 -0.57
C GLN A 21 -7.72 3.92 -1.63
N ALA A 22 -6.41 3.95 -1.46
CA ALA A 22 -5.54 4.54 -2.47
C ALA A 22 -5.66 3.78 -3.80
N VAL A 23 -5.85 2.46 -3.72
CA VAL A 23 -6.05 1.67 -4.92
C VAL A 23 -7.35 2.07 -5.60
N GLN A 24 -8.40 2.22 -4.82
CA GLN A 24 -9.69 2.58 -5.38
C GLN A 24 -9.66 3.94 -6.04
N LYS A 25 -8.87 4.84 -5.50
CA LYS A 25 -8.76 6.18 -6.06
C LYS A 25 -7.79 6.26 -7.21
N GLY A 26 -7.14 5.15 -7.51
CA GLY A 26 -6.21 5.14 -8.62
C GLY A 26 -4.85 5.75 -8.31
N VAL A 27 -4.55 5.93 -7.04
CA VAL A 27 -3.27 6.48 -6.63
C VAL A 27 -2.17 5.43 -6.80
N ILE A 28 -2.48 4.19 -6.47
CA ILE A 28 -1.55 3.09 -6.65
C ILE A 28 -2.34 1.92 -7.25
N THR A 29 -1.61 0.91 -7.72
CA THR A 29 -2.26 -0.25 -8.30
C THR A 29 -2.41 -1.32 -7.23
N GLU A 30 -3.19 -2.35 -7.58
CA GLU A 30 -3.39 -3.46 -6.67
C GLU A 30 -2.09 -4.15 -6.36
N GLU A 31 -1.25 -4.28 -7.36
CA GLU A 31 0.05 -4.91 -7.16
C GLU A 31 0.87 -4.12 -6.14
N GLN A 32 0.86 -2.81 -6.28
CA GLN A 32 1.59 -1.96 -5.36
C GLN A 32 1.00 -2.04 -3.97
N CYS A 33 -0.31 -2.14 -3.89
CA CYS A 33 -0.97 -2.29 -2.60
C CYS A 33 -0.50 -3.57 -1.91
N ASN A 34 -0.47 -4.66 -2.67
CA ASN A 34 -0.04 -5.93 -2.10
C ASN A 34 1.40 -5.87 -1.63
N GLU A 35 2.23 -5.17 -2.37
CA GLU A 35 3.63 -5.03 -1.97
C GLU A 35 3.75 -4.24 -0.69
N ILE A 36 2.99 -3.18 -0.57
CA ILE A 36 3.04 -2.36 0.63
C ILE A 36 2.59 -3.14 1.84
N LEU A 37 1.52 -3.91 1.67
CA LEU A 37 0.98 -4.68 2.78
C LEU A 37 1.73 -5.97 3.05
N GLY A 38 2.66 -6.32 2.16
CA GLY A 38 3.39 -7.56 2.33
C GLY A 38 2.60 -8.79 1.94
N LEU A 39 1.51 -8.62 1.23
CA LEU A 39 0.70 -9.75 0.81
C LEU A 39 1.19 -10.39 -0.47
N ASN A 40 2.15 -9.76 -1.11
CA ASN A 40 2.70 -10.24 -2.36
C ASN A 40 3.84 -11.21 -2.13
N GLU A 41 3.98 -11.71 -0.95
CA GLU A 41 5.07 -12.56 -0.64
C GLU A 41 4.92 -13.86 -1.27
N GLU A 42 5.90 -14.26 -1.93
CA GLU A 42 5.88 -15.49 -2.56
C GLU A 42 6.46 -16.46 -1.69
N VAL A 43 5.96 -17.49 -1.48
CA VAL A 43 6.56 -18.39 -0.58
C VAL A 43 7.13 -19.59 -1.18
#